data_57e0acdcf147c7f08f7fff598a89ea03
#
_entry.id   57e0acdcf147c7f08f7fff598a89ea03
#
_cell.length_a   1.000
_cell.length_b   1.000
_cell.length_c   1.000
_cell.angle_alpha   90.00
_cell.angle_beta   90.00
_cell.angle_gamma   90.00
#
_symmetry.space_group_name_H-M   'P 1'
#
loop_
_entity.id
_entity.type
_entity.pdbx_description
1 polymer ?
#
loop_
_entity_poly.entity_id
_entity_poly.type
_entity_poly.pdbx_seq_one_letter_code
_entity_poly.pdbx_strand_id
1 'polypeptide(L)'
;TRSFRTQKSRMDWALMRLSIPKEEDLDGPQKALRDAVLGSRKGLGSEVWGRGPFGVWQNAPNVGRPALDLGASVRFNTEIAADAREVAICTVGVHYKANFEFAAHKKIGVEAGLNAEALDRLAVGEDPQWTGELELAHRYTATLLEKKRVTSELHDELVSSFGTHGAVEIVTTIGYYCLICLTLNAFEVQVPDEMQDPWPSEA
;
A
#
# COMPACT_ATOMS: atom_id res chain seq x y z
N THR A 1 11.98 43.15 7.33
CA THR A 1 10.88 42.18 7.35
C THR A 1 10.95 41.37 6.04
N ARG A 2 11.65 40.23 6.08
CA ARG A 2 11.68 39.27 4.96
C ARG A 2 10.48 38.34 5.11
N SER A 3 9.55 38.41 4.15
CA SER A 3 8.43 37.52 3.99
C SER A 3 8.93 36.13 3.68
N PHE A 4 8.69 35.15 4.57
CA PHE A 4 8.80 33.72 4.30
C PHE A 4 7.64 33.34 3.37
N ARG A 5 7.88 33.32 2.08
CA ARG A 5 7.02 32.58 1.14
C ARG A 5 7.22 31.11 1.44
N THR A 6 6.21 30.48 1.99
CA THR A 6 6.07 29.03 2.03
C THR A 6 6.09 28.51 0.58
N GLN A 7 7.22 27.91 0.23
CA GLN A 7 7.38 27.21 -1.04
C GLN A 7 6.53 25.94 -0.91
N LYS A 8 5.28 25.96 -1.42
CA LYS A 8 4.49 24.75 -1.64
C LYS A 8 5.35 23.83 -2.50
N SER A 9 5.76 22.66 -1.98
CA SER A 9 6.47 21.65 -2.75
C SER A 9 5.58 21.28 -3.94
N ARG A 10 5.96 21.71 -5.13
CA ARG A 10 5.41 21.18 -6.37
C ARG A 10 5.97 19.75 -6.45
N MET A 11 5.13 18.78 -6.16
CA MET A 11 5.42 17.40 -6.51
C MET A 11 5.69 17.39 -8.01
N ASP A 12 6.89 16.98 -8.40
CA ASP A 12 7.30 17.00 -9.81
C ASP A 12 6.66 15.79 -10.51
N TRP A 13 5.41 15.98 -10.96
CA TRP A 13 4.64 14.98 -11.72
C TRP A 13 5.32 14.58 -13.05
N ALA A 14 6.42 15.24 -13.39
CA ALA A 14 7.15 15.04 -14.65
C ALA A 14 7.87 13.69 -14.73
N LEU A 15 8.05 12.99 -13.58
CA LEU A 15 8.72 11.68 -13.52
C LEU A 15 7.76 10.49 -13.65
N MET A 16 6.45 10.71 -13.54
CA MET A 16 5.46 9.66 -13.74
C MET A 16 5.19 9.44 -15.23
N ARG A 17 4.95 8.18 -15.62
CA ARG A 17 4.55 7.84 -17.00
C ARG A 17 3.15 8.34 -17.37
N LEU A 18 2.41 8.89 -16.42
CA LEU A 18 1.02 9.28 -16.55
C LEU A 18 0.79 10.64 -15.88
N SER A 19 0.13 11.55 -16.59
CA SER A 19 -0.32 12.80 -15.98
C SER A 19 -1.60 12.58 -15.17
N ILE A 20 -1.64 13.15 -13.98
CA ILE A 20 -2.86 13.19 -13.16
C ILE A 20 -3.71 14.37 -13.66
N PRO A 21 -5.00 14.18 -13.95
CA PRO A 21 -5.89 15.27 -14.33
C PRO A 21 -5.93 16.35 -13.23
N LYS A 22 -6.05 17.60 -13.63
CA LYS A 22 -6.25 18.69 -12.67
C LYS A 22 -7.67 18.64 -12.11
N GLU A 23 -7.85 19.14 -10.88
CA GLU A 23 -9.15 19.07 -10.22
C GLU A 23 -10.24 19.80 -11.00
N GLU A 24 -9.92 20.96 -11.59
CA GLU A 24 -10.84 21.74 -12.42
C GLU A 24 -11.28 21.04 -13.72
N ASP A 25 -10.46 20.11 -14.20
CA ASP A 25 -10.68 19.40 -15.50
C ASP A 25 -11.39 18.04 -15.30
N LEU A 26 -11.66 17.63 -14.05
CA LEU A 26 -12.29 16.33 -13.77
C LEU A 26 -13.71 16.24 -14.36
N ASP A 27 -13.99 15.16 -15.06
CA ASP A 27 -15.34 14.79 -15.49
C ASP A 27 -16.22 14.22 -14.35
N GLY A 28 -17.45 13.82 -14.65
CA GLY A 28 -18.38 13.29 -13.65
C GLY A 28 -17.88 12.02 -12.95
N PRO A 29 -17.47 10.95 -13.66
CA PRO A 29 -16.88 9.76 -13.09
C PRO A 29 -15.61 10.01 -12.26
N GLN A 30 -14.73 10.88 -12.72
CA GLN A 30 -13.51 11.27 -12.03
C GLN A 30 -13.81 12.02 -10.71
N LYS A 31 -14.77 12.95 -10.73
CA LYS A 31 -15.24 13.63 -9.52
C LYS A 31 -15.82 12.65 -8.51
N ALA A 32 -16.62 11.69 -8.97
CA ALA A 32 -17.18 10.65 -8.08
C ALA A 32 -16.09 9.77 -7.45
N LEU A 33 -15.05 9.42 -8.20
CA LEU A 33 -13.89 8.69 -7.66
C LEU A 33 -13.12 9.54 -6.66
N ARG A 34 -12.81 10.80 -6.99
CA ARG A 34 -12.15 11.75 -6.08
C ARG A 34 -12.90 11.84 -4.74
N ASP A 35 -14.21 12.06 -4.80
CA ASP A 35 -15.03 12.22 -3.60
C ASP A 35 -15.06 10.94 -2.75
N ALA A 36 -15.07 9.78 -3.41
CA ALA A 36 -14.98 8.49 -2.72
C ALA A 36 -13.60 8.28 -2.04
N VAL A 37 -12.50 8.69 -2.68
CA VAL A 37 -11.17 8.67 -2.06
C VAL A 37 -11.15 9.56 -0.82
N LEU A 38 -11.60 10.81 -0.94
CA LEU A 38 -11.64 11.74 0.18
C LEU A 38 -12.52 11.23 1.33
N GLY A 39 -13.65 10.62 1.00
CA GLY A 39 -14.56 10.03 1.98
C GLY A 39 -13.98 8.84 2.75
N SER A 40 -13.17 8.00 2.08
CA SER A 40 -12.57 6.78 2.65
C SER A 40 -11.20 7.01 3.28
N ARG A 41 -10.53 8.12 2.99
CA ARG A 41 -9.17 8.46 3.45
C ARG A 41 -9.15 9.73 4.31
N LYS A 42 -10.11 9.85 5.22
CA LYS A 42 -10.22 10.99 6.14
C LYS A 42 -8.90 11.18 6.92
N GLY A 43 -8.44 12.43 6.99
CA GLY A 43 -7.19 12.78 7.71
C GLY A 43 -5.92 12.77 6.85
N LEU A 44 -5.94 12.28 5.61
CA LEU A 44 -4.76 12.26 4.72
C LEU A 44 -4.61 13.53 3.85
N GLY A 45 -5.43 14.55 4.09
CA GLY A 45 -5.40 15.81 3.34
C GLY A 45 -6.22 15.80 2.05
N SER A 46 -6.51 16.99 1.53
CA SER A 46 -7.36 17.19 0.36
C SER A 46 -6.72 16.70 -0.96
N GLU A 47 -5.40 16.52 -0.98
CA GLU A 47 -4.64 16.13 -2.17
C GLU A 47 -4.53 14.59 -2.34
N VAL A 48 -5.03 13.80 -1.37
CA VAL A 48 -4.84 12.33 -1.37
C VAL A 48 -5.44 11.65 -2.61
N TRP A 49 -6.48 12.21 -3.20
CA TRP A 49 -7.14 11.67 -4.40
C TRP A 49 -6.23 11.65 -5.63
N GLY A 50 -5.24 12.54 -5.70
CA GLY A 50 -4.26 12.61 -6.78
C GLY A 50 -2.96 11.86 -6.49
N ARG A 51 -2.83 11.19 -5.34
CA ARG A 51 -1.59 10.54 -4.90
C ARG A 51 -1.64 9.02 -5.08
N GLY A 52 -0.47 8.43 -5.23
CA GLY A 52 -0.33 6.98 -5.30
C GLY A 52 -1.22 6.33 -6.35
N PRO A 53 -1.83 5.19 -6.06
CA PRO A 53 -2.70 4.49 -7.00
C PRO A 53 -3.97 5.28 -7.32
N PHE A 54 -4.43 6.13 -6.39
CA PHE A 54 -5.65 6.94 -6.59
C PHE A 54 -5.50 7.93 -7.74
N GLY A 55 -4.34 8.58 -7.84
CA GLY A 55 -4.02 9.47 -8.96
C GLY A 55 -3.99 8.73 -10.29
N VAL A 56 -3.39 7.55 -10.33
CA VAL A 56 -3.38 6.70 -11.53
C VAL A 56 -4.81 6.38 -11.97
N TRP A 57 -5.66 5.99 -11.03
CA TRP A 57 -7.04 5.59 -11.30
C TRP A 57 -7.97 6.72 -11.73
N GLN A 58 -7.59 7.99 -11.54
CA GLN A 58 -8.33 9.11 -12.12
C GLN A 58 -8.41 9.03 -13.67
N ASN A 59 -7.46 8.34 -14.28
CA ASN A 59 -7.46 8.11 -15.73
C ASN A 59 -8.35 6.93 -16.18
N ALA A 60 -8.83 6.11 -15.23
CA ALA A 60 -9.73 4.98 -15.48
C ALA A 60 -10.70 4.78 -14.30
N PRO A 61 -11.61 5.74 -14.05
CA PRO A 61 -12.45 5.72 -12.84
C PRO A 61 -13.40 4.52 -12.77
N ASN A 62 -13.75 3.92 -13.89
CA ASN A 62 -14.55 2.69 -13.97
C ASN A 62 -13.85 1.45 -13.38
N VAL A 63 -12.53 1.42 -13.39
CA VAL A 63 -11.69 0.40 -12.74
C VAL A 63 -11.26 0.88 -11.35
N GLY A 64 -10.90 2.16 -11.22
CA GLY A 64 -10.42 2.75 -9.99
C GLY A 64 -11.44 2.71 -8.86
N ARG A 65 -12.72 2.92 -9.16
CA ARG A 65 -13.76 2.91 -8.13
C ARG A 65 -13.94 1.53 -7.47
N PRO A 66 -14.14 0.42 -8.19
CA PRO A 66 -14.19 -0.91 -7.59
C PRO A 66 -12.89 -1.29 -6.85
N ALA A 67 -11.73 -0.90 -7.37
CA ALA A 67 -10.45 -1.13 -6.70
C ALA A 67 -10.35 -0.36 -5.38
N LEU A 68 -10.81 0.90 -5.33
CA LEU A 68 -10.89 1.69 -4.10
C LEU A 68 -11.82 1.04 -3.07
N ASP A 69 -12.99 0.56 -3.49
CA ASP A 69 -13.98 -0.05 -2.60
C ASP A 69 -13.44 -1.36 -2.00
N LEU A 70 -12.77 -2.21 -2.79
CA LEU A 70 -12.06 -3.38 -2.29
C LEU A 70 -10.96 -2.99 -1.31
N GLY A 71 -10.16 -1.96 -1.64
CA GLY A 71 -9.10 -1.45 -0.76
C GLY A 71 -9.62 -0.91 0.57
N ALA A 72 -10.80 -0.29 0.58
CA ALA A 72 -11.46 0.11 1.82
C ALA A 72 -11.87 -1.12 2.65
N SER A 73 -12.39 -2.16 2.01
CA SER A 73 -12.79 -3.40 2.69
C SER A 73 -11.61 -4.11 3.34
N VAL A 74 -10.52 -4.37 2.60
CA VAL A 74 -9.34 -5.08 3.14
C VAL A 74 -8.59 -4.29 4.21
N ARG A 75 -8.77 -2.96 4.26
CA ARG A 75 -8.09 -2.13 5.27
C ARG A 75 -8.91 -1.86 6.51
N PHE A 76 -10.22 -1.71 6.38
CA PHE A 76 -11.05 -1.15 7.45
C PHE A 76 -12.16 -2.08 7.92
N ASN A 77 -12.45 -3.15 7.17
CA ASN A 77 -13.56 -4.06 7.46
C ASN A 77 -13.09 -5.52 7.62
N THR A 78 -11.84 -5.74 7.98
CA THR A 78 -11.28 -7.06 8.27
C THR A 78 -11.21 -7.32 9.77
N GLU A 79 -11.27 -8.60 10.17
CA GLU A 79 -11.12 -9.06 11.55
C GLU A 79 -9.66 -9.33 11.92
N ILE A 80 -8.77 -9.51 10.94
CA ILE A 80 -7.33 -9.69 11.19
C ILE A 80 -6.73 -8.46 11.87
N ALA A 81 -5.83 -8.69 12.82
CA ALA A 81 -5.13 -7.63 13.53
C ALA A 81 -4.40 -6.68 12.56
N ALA A 82 -4.38 -5.40 12.90
CA ALA A 82 -3.82 -4.37 12.01
C ALA A 82 -2.32 -4.61 11.74
N ASP A 83 -1.56 -5.03 12.73
CA ASP A 83 -0.13 -5.34 12.61
C ASP A 83 0.13 -6.53 11.68
N ALA A 84 -0.59 -7.65 11.83
CA ALA A 84 -0.47 -8.81 10.95
C ALA A 84 -0.85 -8.46 9.50
N ARG A 85 -1.87 -7.61 9.31
CA ARG A 85 -2.24 -7.09 7.99
C ARG A 85 -1.11 -6.25 7.39
N GLU A 86 -0.53 -5.32 8.16
CA GLU A 86 0.55 -4.48 7.66
C GLU A 86 1.83 -5.28 7.39
N VAL A 87 2.11 -6.37 8.12
CA VAL A 87 3.18 -7.33 7.80
C VAL A 87 2.97 -7.93 6.40
N ALA A 88 1.76 -8.41 6.10
CA ALA A 88 1.45 -8.95 4.79
C ALA A 88 1.64 -7.89 3.69
N ILE A 89 1.13 -6.68 3.91
CA ILE A 89 1.24 -5.56 2.95
C ILE A 89 2.69 -5.18 2.70
N CYS A 90 3.48 -4.97 3.75
CA CYS A 90 4.90 -4.62 3.63
C CYS A 90 5.69 -5.74 2.94
N THR A 91 5.36 -7.02 3.20
CA THR A 91 5.98 -8.16 2.50
C THR A 91 5.69 -8.11 0.99
N VAL A 92 4.45 -7.79 0.59
CA VAL A 92 4.11 -7.57 -0.83
C VAL A 92 4.91 -6.39 -1.41
N GLY A 93 4.99 -5.28 -0.69
CA GLY A 93 5.75 -4.09 -1.09
C GLY A 93 7.21 -4.39 -1.37
N VAL A 94 7.86 -5.18 -0.50
CA VAL A 94 9.26 -5.63 -0.68
C VAL A 94 9.39 -6.58 -1.87
N HIS A 95 8.48 -7.53 -2.02
CA HIS A 95 8.50 -8.48 -3.14
C HIS A 95 8.50 -7.79 -4.51
N TYR A 96 7.68 -6.75 -4.66
CA TYR A 96 7.58 -5.97 -5.90
C TYR A 96 8.56 -4.79 -5.98
N LYS A 97 9.35 -4.53 -4.95
CA LYS A 97 10.17 -3.31 -4.84
C LYS A 97 9.34 -2.05 -5.10
N ALA A 98 8.13 -2.00 -4.55
CA ALA A 98 7.20 -0.90 -4.72
C ALA A 98 7.49 0.20 -3.69
N ASN A 99 8.37 1.14 -4.04
CA ASN A 99 8.91 2.17 -3.15
C ASN A 99 7.80 2.95 -2.42
N PHE A 100 6.83 3.47 -3.18
CA PHE A 100 5.72 4.24 -2.62
C PHE A 100 4.92 3.40 -1.61
N GLU A 101 4.56 2.15 -1.98
CA GLU A 101 3.73 1.30 -1.16
C GLU A 101 4.40 0.91 0.14
N PHE A 102 5.65 0.47 0.05
CA PHE A 102 6.41 0.12 1.24
C PHE A 102 6.62 1.34 2.15
N ALA A 103 7.00 2.51 1.61
CA ALA A 103 7.19 3.73 2.39
C ALA A 103 5.92 4.15 3.15
N ALA A 104 4.76 4.11 2.47
CA ALA A 104 3.48 4.45 3.06
C ALA A 104 3.06 3.44 4.16
N HIS A 105 3.19 2.14 3.87
CA HIS A 105 2.75 1.08 4.79
C HIS A 105 3.74 0.80 5.92
N LYS A 106 5.04 1.08 5.76
CA LYS A 106 5.99 1.10 6.88
C LYS A 106 5.51 2.06 7.99
N LYS A 107 5.12 3.28 7.62
CA LYS A 107 4.60 4.25 8.58
C LYS A 107 3.34 3.73 9.28
N ILE A 108 2.39 3.21 8.52
CA ILE A 108 1.13 2.67 9.05
C ILE A 108 1.39 1.45 9.94
N GLY A 109 2.33 0.59 9.54
CA GLY A 109 2.74 -0.58 10.32
C GLY A 109 3.32 -0.19 11.69
N VAL A 110 4.16 0.85 11.74
CA VAL A 110 4.67 1.38 13.02
C VAL A 110 3.53 1.95 13.87
N GLU A 111 2.59 2.67 13.27
CA GLU A 111 1.39 3.17 13.97
C GLU A 111 0.50 2.01 14.47
N ALA A 112 0.51 0.86 13.79
CA ALA A 112 -0.19 -0.36 14.21
C ALA A 112 0.58 -1.18 15.26
N GLY A 113 1.79 -0.77 15.65
CA GLY A 113 2.59 -1.41 16.70
C GLY A 113 3.78 -2.24 16.21
N LEU A 114 4.04 -2.30 14.90
CA LEU A 114 5.23 -3.00 14.37
C LEU A 114 6.53 -2.28 14.74
N ASN A 115 7.57 -3.07 15.01
CA ASN A 115 8.90 -2.52 15.23
C ASN A 115 9.49 -1.96 13.92
N ALA A 116 9.90 -0.70 13.93
CA ALA A 116 10.48 -0.03 12.76
C ALA A 116 11.74 -0.73 12.24
N GLU A 117 12.62 -1.22 13.14
CA GLU A 117 13.84 -1.94 12.77
C GLU A 117 13.54 -3.29 12.09
N ALA A 118 12.44 -3.97 12.48
CA ALA A 118 12.00 -5.20 11.82
C ALA A 118 11.56 -4.92 10.37
N LEU A 119 10.85 -3.82 10.14
CA LEU A 119 10.50 -3.36 8.80
C LEU A 119 11.72 -2.92 7.97
N ASP A 120 12.74 -2.31 8.62
CA ASP A 120 13.99 -1.98 7.94
C ASP A 120 14.76 -3.25 7.52
N ARG A 121 14.82 -4.27 8.38
CA ARG A 121 15.39 -5.57 8.02
C ARG A 121 14.65 -6.23 6.87
N LEU A 122 13.32 -6.21 6.92
CA LEU A 122 12.50 -6.71 5.79
C LEU A 122 12.85 -6.02 4.47
N ALA A 123 13.02 -4.69 4.48
CA ALA A 123 13.32 -3.90 3.28
C ALA A 123 14.64 -4.32 2.61
N VAL A 124 15.64 -4.71 3.39
CA VAL A 124 16.95 -5.15 2.89
C VAL A 124 17.08 -6.66 2.70
N GLY A 125 16.00 -7.42 2.92
CA GLY A 125 15.96 -8.87 2.75
C GLY A 125 16.57 -9.65 3.91
N GLU A 126 16.73 -9.01 5.07
CA GLU A 126 17.13 -9.65 6.31
C GLU A 126 15.93 -10.20 7.07
N ASP A 127 16.17 -11.16 7.98
CA ASP A 127 15.12 -11.70 8.85
C ASP A 127 14.55 -10.61 9.78
N PRO A 128 13.25 -10.27 9.67
CA PRO A 128 12.62 -9.28 10.53
C PRO A 128 12.52 -9.70 12.00
N GLN A 129 12.77 -10.98 12.30
CA GLN A 129 12.69 -11.59 13.64
C GLN A 129 11.29 -11.50 14.27
N TRP A 130 10.25 -11.53 13.44
CA TRP A 130 8.89 -11.64 13.93
C TRP A 130 8.61 -13.02 14.53
N THR A 131 7.62 -13.09 15.40
CA THR A 131 7.17 -14.33 16.05
C THR A 131 5.65 -14.45 16.00
N GLY A 132 5.13 -15.64 16.19
CA GLY A 132 3.67 -15.89 16.26
C GLY A 132 2.95 -15.51 14.99
N GLU A 133 1.83 -14.81 15.10
CA GLU A 133 0.99 -14.43 13.98
C GLU A 133 1.69 -13.51 12.96
N LEU A 134 2.60 -12.66 13.40
CA LEU A 134 3.37 -11.77 12.52
C LEU A 134 4.35 -12.57 11.65
N GLU A 135 5.06 -13.54 12.24
CA GLU A 135 5.94 -14.45 11.49
C GLU A 135 5.14 -15.26 10.48
N LEU A 136 4.02 -15.82 10.90
CA LEU A 136 3.15 -16.63 10.06
C LEU A 136 2.58 -15.81 8.88
N ALA A 137 2.10 -14.57 9.13
CA ALA A 137 1.62 -13.69 8.09
C ALA A 137 2.72 -13.36 7.07
N HIS A 138 3.94 -13.10 7.53
CA HIS A 138 5.10 -12.87 6.67
C HIS A 138 5.45 -14.10 5.85
N ARG A 139 5.69 -15.25 6.50
CA ARG A 139 6.10 -16.49 5.86
C ARG A 139 5.06 -16.99 4.85
N TYR A 140 3.78 -16.92 5.20
CA TYR A 140 2.69 -17.27 4.29
C TYR A 140 2.69 -16.36 3.05
N THR A 141 2.75 -15.05 3.27
CA THR A 141 2.76 -14.05 2.18
C THR A 141 3.97 -14.25 1.27
N ALA A 142 5.18 -14.34 1.83
CA ALA A 142 6.41 -14.53 1.06
C ALA A 142 6.39 -15.84 0.26
N THR A 143 5.94 -16.93 0.88
CA THR A 143 5.82 -18.24 0.21
C THR A 143 4.82 -18.17 -0.94
N LEU A 144 3.62 -17.59 -0.71
CA LEU A 144 2.60 -17.48 -1.74
C LEU A 144 3.08 -16.64 -2.93
N LEU A 145 3.78 -15.54 -2.68
CA LEU A 145 4.31 -14.66 -3.73
C LEU A 145 5.44 -15.34 -4.52
N GLU A 146 6.34 -16.04 -3.85
CA GLU A 146 7.49 -16.69 -4.48
C GLU A 146 7.07 -17.96 -5.24
N LYS A 147 6.38 -18.88 -4.55
CA LYS A 147 6.03 -20.21 -5.07
C LYS A 147 4.72 -20.24 -5.86
N LYS A 148 3.90 -19.19 -5.79
CA LYS A 148 2.54 -19.09 -6.36
C LYS A 148 1.54 -20.06 -5.74
N ARG A 149 1.96 -20.82 -4.75
CA ARG A 149 1.18 -21.79 -3.96
C ARG A 149 1.80 -21.93 -2.58
N VAL A 150 1.00 -22.39 -1.64
CA VAL A 150 1.46 -22.83 -0.30
C VAL A 150 1.18 -24.31 -0.15
N THR A 151 1.88 -24.97 0.79
CA THR A 151 1.59 -26.36 1.15
C THR A 151 0.33 -26.43 2.00
N SER A 152 -0.27 -27.63 2.10
CA SER A 152 -1.43 -27.85 2.96
C SER A 152 -1.10 -27.52 4.42
N GLU A 153 0.08 -27.93 4.88
CA GLU A 153 0.53 -27.71 6.25
C GLU A 153 0.60 -26.22 6.60
N LEU A 154 1.18 -25.40 5.71
CA LEU A 154 1.27 -23.95 5.91
C LEU A 154 -0.12 -23.29 5.84
N HIS A 155 -1.01 -23.82 4.97
CA HIS A 155 -2.39 -23.33 4.92
C HIS A 155 -3.17 -23.69 6.19
N ASP A 156 -3.05 -24.91 6.68
CA ASP A 156 -3.71 -25.38 7.89
C ASP A 156 -3.21 -24.60 9.12
N GLU A 157 -1.93 -24.25 9.17
CA GLU A 157 -1.36 -23.38 10.20
C GLU A 157 -1.99 -21.98 10.16
N LEU A 158 -2.14 -21.38 8.97
CA LEU A 158 -2.80 -20.07 8.81
C LEU A 158 -4.25 -20.13 9.29
N VAL A 159 -5.00 -21.18 8.88
CA VAL A 159 -6.40 -21.35 9.28
C VAL A 159 -6.51 -21.61 10.80
N SER A 160 -5.56 -22.33 11.38
CA SER A 160 -5.55 -22.58 12.83
C SER A 160 -5.32 -21.30 13.63
N SER A 161 -4.51 -20.38 13.13
CA SER A 161 -4.18 -19.12 13.82
C SER A 161 -5.25 -18.05 13.60
N PHE A 162 -5.67 -17.82 12.35
CA PHE A 162 -6.55 -16.71 11.95
C PHE A 162 -8.01 -17.13 11.68
N GLY A 163 -8.31 -18.42 11.77
CA GLY A 163 -9.61 -18.94 11.31
C GLY A 163 -9.74 -18.94 9.79
N THR A 164 -10.76 -19.62 9.28
CA THR A 164 -11.05 -19.63 7.82
C THR A 164 -11.31 -18.22 7.28
N HIS A 165 -12.04 -17.41 8.05
CA HIS A 165 -12.37 -16.03 7.67
C HIS A 165 -11.08 -15.18 7.55
N GLY A 166 -10.23 -15.16 8.57
CA GLY A 166 -8.97 -14.41 8.55
C GLY A 166 -8.00 -14.90 7.48
N ALA A 167 -7.96 -16.20 7.19
CA ALA A 167 -7.15 -16.73 6.08
C ALA A 167 -7.61 -16.18 4.72
N VAL A 168 -8.93 -16.08 4.48
CA VAL A 168 -9.48 -15.45 3.27
C VAL A 168 -9.14 -13.96 3.21
N GLU A 169 -9.24 -13.25 4.34
CA GLU A 169 -8.89 -11.83 4.41
C GLU A 169 -7.40 -11.58 4.12
N ILE A 170 -6.50 -12.40 4.67
CA ILE A 170 -5.05 -12.31 4.41
C ILE A 170 -4.77 -12.53 2.92
N VAL A 171 -5.31 -13.59 2.33
CA VAL A 171 -5.09 -13.88 0.89
C VAL A 171 -5.67 -12.77 0.01
N THR A 172 -6.86 -12.26 0.35
CA THR A 172 -7.48 -11.13 -0.37
C THR A 172 -6.62 -9.87 -0.25
N THR A 173 -6.08 -9.58 0.93
CA THR A 173 -5.17 -8.46 1.17
C THR A 173 -3.91 -8.60 0.32
N ILE A 174 -3.26 -9.77 0.30
CA ILE A 174 -2.09 -10.03 -0.55
C ILE A 174 -2.40 -9.75 -2.02
N GLY A 175 -3.50 -10.31 -2.55
CA GLY A 175 -3.90 -10.11 -3.95
C GLY A 175 -4.19 -8.64 -4.29
N TYR A 176 -4.88 -7.94 -3.42
CA TYR A 176 -5.15 -6.52 -3.59
C TYR A 176 -3.86 -5.69 -3.61
N TYR A 177 -2.93 -5.95 -2.71
CA TYR A 177 -1.67 -5.21 -2.67
C TYR A 177 -0.70 -5.58 -3.79
N CYS A 178 -0.81 -6.78 -4.38
CA CYS A 178 -0.17 -7.07 -5.67
C CYS A 178 -0.70 -6.13 -6.77
N LEU A 179 -2.02 -5.93 -6.86
CA LEU A 179 -2.62 -4.96 -7.79
C LEU A 179 -2.06 -3.55 -7.57
N ILE A 180 -2.00 -3.10 -6.31
CA ILE A 180 -1.46 -1.78 -5.96
C ILE A 180 0.00 -1.65 -6.40
N CYS A 181 0.87 -2.58 -5.99
CA CYS A 181 2.30 -2.53 -6.32
C CYS A 181 2.54 -2.53 -7.83
N LEU A 182 1.82 -3.37 -8.58
CA LEU A 182 1.91 -3.38 -10.04
C LEU A 182 1.43 -2.06 -10.67
N THR A 183 0.38 -1.46 -10.12
CA THR A 183 -0.10 -0.14 -10.56
C THR A 183 0.97 0.93 -10.34
N LEU A 184 1.51 1.01 -9.13
CA LEU A 184 2.52 2.00 -8.77
C LEU A 184 3.80 1.85 -9.61
N ASN A 185 4.30 0.63 -9.77
CA ASN A 185 5.52 0.35 -10.52
C ASN A 185 5.34 0.58 -12.03
N ALA A 186 4.20 0.15 -12.60
CA ALA A 186 3.95 0.32 -14.03
C ALA A 186 3.90 1.79 -14.46
N PHE A 187 3.40 2.65 -13.59
CA PHE A 187 3.26 4.09 -13.84
C PHE A 187 4.37 4.94 -13.19
N GLU A 188 5.37 4.31 -12.58
CA GLU A 188 6.53 4.97 -11.95
C GLU A 188 6.11 6.05 -10.93
N VAL A 189 5.14 5.69 -10.08
CA VAL A 189 4.64 6.60 -9.05
C VAL A 189 5.73 6.88 -8.03
N GLN A 190 6.11 8.14 -7.90
CA GLN A 190 7.22 8.56 -7.04
C GLN A 190 6.82 8.56 -5.56
N VAL A 191 7.79 8.28 -4.70
CA VAL A 191 7.66 8.45 -3.25
C VAL A 191 7.58 9.94 -2.95
N PRO A 192 6.58 10.43 -2.21
CA PRO A 192 6.51 11.83 -1.82
C PRO A 192 7.71 12.26 -0.96
N ASP A 193 8.15 13.51 -1.10
CA ASP A 193 9.31 14.06 -0.37
C ASP A 193 9.22 13.92 1.16
N GLU A 194 7.99 13.88 1.68
CA GLU A 194 7.74 13.69 3.12
C GLU A 194 7.89 12.24 3.60
N MET A 195 8.12 11.29 2.70
CA MET A 195 8.36 9.87 3.00
C MET A 195 9.80 9.49 2.66
N GLN A 196 10.35 8.57 3.42
CA GLN A 196 11.66 8.01 3.13
C GLN A 196 11.54 6.94 2.04
N ASP A 197 12.23 7.12 0.90
CA ASP A 197 12.34 6.07 -0.11
C ASP A 197 13.17 4.91 0.44
N PRO A 198 12.63 3.70 0.51
CA PRO A 198 13.34 2.53 1.03
C PRO A 198 14.47 2.04 0.09
N TRP A 199 14.35 2.32 -1.20
CA TRP A 199 15.30 1.90 -2.23
C TRP A 199 15.58 3.05 -3.21
N PRO A 200 16.25 4.13 -2.76
CA PRO A 200 16.55 5.23 -3.65
C PRO A 200 17.40 4.73 -4.83
N SER A 201 17.03 5.14 -6.05
CA SER A 201 17.85 4.86 -7.22
C SER A 201 19.23 5.52 -7.01
N GLU A 202 20.28 4.77 -7.29
CA GLU A 202 21.62 5.37 -7.36
C GLU A 202 21.60 6.47 -8.42
N ALA A 203 21.91 7.71 -8.01
CA ALA A 203 21.92 8.89 -8.85
C ALA A 203 23.09 8.89 -9.84
#